data_d728c01a48fd7ef2cf94ac90048e41fc
#
_entry.id   d728c01a48fd7ef2cf94ac90048e41fc
#
_cell.length_a   1.000
_cell.length_b   1.000
_cell.length_c   1.000
_cell.angle_alpha   90.00
_cell.angle_beta   90.00
_cell.angle_gamma   90.00
#
_symmetry.space_group_name_H-M   'P 1'
#
loop_
_entity.id
_entity.type
_entity.pdbx_description
1 polymer ?
#
loop_
_entity_poly.entity_id
_entity_poly.type
_entity_poly.pdbx_seq_one_letter_code
_entity_poly.pdbx_strand_id
1 'polypeptide(L)'
;MSSTSWKDAVGEHIPEDRSREIETFAGQVELRKQNKLDEKVFAETRLRWGIYGQRYDNGQRFDGKQTQTLNYPAGFLTKGPNTLWDAPGMQRIKIPFGGLDPEQMEVLAQLADEYSDGILHVTTRQDFQLHYVHIDDTPDLMRRLAAVGITTQEACGNTVRNMTACPLAGICRDEPFDVTPYASAMAYFLLGHPDTQDFGRKFKTAFSGCEQHACGLTNIHDFGLLARVREVDGKTQRGFTVYVGGGLGTIPHPAKLLYEFVTEDEILPLGQSIARVFARLGEKKNRNRARLKFLVDQLGIDEFRRLVEEERKTLVSDPRWTSYLDDVADYHETPAQAIPVSLNGAARPAGFDDWYETNVYPQRQPKYVSVYVNLPLGDITAPQLFQLADIARKYAGDSVRTTVEQNLLLRWVSEADLPALYSELKALGLADPGIDTIVDITSCPGTDTCKLGIASSRGLAGEL
;
A
#
# COMPACT_ATOMS: atom_id res chain seq x y z
N MET A 1 -28.62 17.81 -9.16
CA MET A 1 -27.78 18.36 -8.08
C MET A 1 -26.66 19.13 -8.78
N SER A 2 -26.45 20.41 -8.47
CA SER A 2 -25.38 21.20 -9.09
C SER A 2 -24.06 20.55 -8.65
N SER A 3 -23.26 20.13 -9.60
CA SER A 3 -21.88 19.68 -9.32
C SER A 3 -21.12 20.89 -8.77
N THR A 4 -21.13 21.06 -7.47
CA THR A 4 -20.09 21.85 -6.83
C THR A 4 -18.78 21.26 -7.32
N SER A 5 -17.98 22.05 -7.98
CA SER A 5 -16.70 21.58 -8.48
C SER A 5 -15.96 20.95 -7.31
N TRP A 6 -15.57 19.68 -7.39
CA TRP A 6 -14.77 19.04 -6.34
C TRP A 6 -13.55 19.88 -5.96
N LYS A 7 -13.05 20.71 -6.88
CA LYS A 7 -11.97 21.67 -6.67
C LYS A 7 -12.28 22.71 -5.58
N ASP A 8 -13.54 23.11 -5.46
CA ASP A 8 -13.95 24.09 -4.44
C ASP A 8 -14.13 23.42 -3.06
N ALA A 9 -14.55 22.14 -3.06
CA ALA A 9 -14.74 21.36 -1.83
C ALA A 9 -13.40 20.81 -1.26
N VAL A 10 -12.43 20.52 -2.11
CA VAL A 10 -11.16 19.87 -1.72
C VAL A 10 -10.22 20.81 -0.97
N GLY A 11 -10.22 22.12 -1.31
CA GLY A 11 -9.25 23.08 -0.75
C GLY A 11 -9.31 23.24 0.77
N GLU A 12 -10.48 23.06 1.39
CA GLU A 12 -10.68 23.19 2.83
C GLU A 12 -10.23 21.95 3.62
N HIS A 13 -10.04 20.79 2.95
CA HIS A 13 -9.75 19.51 3.59
C HIS A 13 -8.29 19.07 3.42
N ILE A 14 -7.48 19.77 2.61
CA ILE A 14 -6.08 19.42 2.41
C ILE A 14 -5.22 20.04 3.51
N PRO A 15 -4.45 19.26 4.27
CA PRO A 15 -3.46 19.80 5.22
C PRO A 15 -2.51 20.78 4.54
N GLU A 16 -2.18 21.89 5.19
CA GLU A 16 -1.40 22.99 4.60
C GLU A 16 -0.01 22.53 4.10
N ASP A 17 0.65 21.67 4.84
CA ASP A 17 1.94 21.08 4.46
C ASP A 17 1.82 20.25 3.17
N ARG A 18 0.77 19.44 3.04
CA ARG A 18 0.48 18.65 1.84
C ARG A 18 0.15 19.52 0.65
N SER A 19 -0.68 20.54 0.85
CA SER A 19 -0.99 21.51 -0.20
C SER A 19 0.29 22.15 -0.74
N ARG A 20 1.18 22.60 0.13
CA ARG A 20 2.47 23.22 -0.25
C ARG A 20 3.37 22.27 -1.03
N GLU A 21 3.45 21.01 -0.62
CA GLU A 21 4.23 19.98 -1.31
C GLU A 21 3.69 19.69 -2.71
N ILE A 22 2.36 19.59 -2.85
CA ILE A 22 1.71 19.35 -4.15
C ILE A 22 1.91 20.55 -5.08
N GLU A 23 1.77 21.78 -4.59
CA GLU A 23 2.03 22.99 -5.39
C GLU A 23 3.49 23.08 -5.82
N THR A 24 4.43 22.68 -4.97
CA THR A 24 5.84 22.59 -5.32
C THR A 24 6.06 21.62 -6.48
N PHE A 25 5.43 20.45 -6.42
CA PHE A 25 5.51 19.48 -7.50
C PHE A 25 4.86 19.99 -8.79
N ALA A 26 3.68 20.61 -8.72
CA ALA A 26 3.02 21.22 -9.86
C ALA A 26 3.91 22.28 -10.54
N GLY A 27 4.56 23.13 -9.73
CA GLY A 27 5.55 24.08 -10.22
C GLY A 27 6.74 23.43 -10.94
N GLN A 28 7.21 22.28 -10.45
CA GLN A 28 8.29 21.51 -11.10
C GLN A 28 7.84 20.90 -12.44
N VAL A 29 6.59 20.45 -12.55
CA VAL A 29 6.00 20.00 -13.82
C VAL A 29 6.02 21.14 -14.85
N GLU A 30 5.60 22.35 -14.45
CA GLU A 30 5.61 23.53 -15.35
C GLU A 30 7.04 23.97 -15.73
N LEU A 31 7.98 24.00 -14.78
CA LEU A 31 9.38 24.32 -15.07
C LEU A 31 9.99 23.32 -16.08
N ARG A 32 9.63 22.05 -15.95
CA ARG A 32 10.08 21.04 -16.90
C ARG A 32 9.49 21.25 -18.30
N LYS A 33 8.20 21.57 -18.43
CA LYS A 33 7.57 21.90 -19.71
C LYS A 33 8.26 23.08 -20.41
N GLN A 34 8.73 24.04 -19.62
CA GLN A 34 9.49 25.19 -20.09
C GLN A 34 10.98 24.89 -20.36
N ASN A 35 11.43 23.64 -20.25
CA ASN A 35 12.83 23.21 -20.33
C ASN A 35 13.78 23.95 -19.34
N LYS A 36 13.24 24.36 -18.17
CA LYS A 36 13.98 25.02 -17.08
C LYS A 36 14.39 24.07 -15.96
N LEU A 37 13.97 22.82 -16.01
CA LEU A 37 14.32 21.79 -15.04
C LEU A 37 15.03 20.63 -15.74
N ASP A 38 16.17 20.21 -15.18
CA ASP A 38 16.94 19.08 -15.72
C ASP A 38 16.11 17.79 -15.69
N GLU A 39 16.17 17.03 -16.78
CA GLU A 39 15.37 15.85 -17.01
C GLU A 39 15.65 14.72 -16.01
N LYS A 40 16.89 14.57 -15.56
CA LYS A 40 17.26 13.54 -14.56
C LYS A 40 16.72 13.91 -13.18
N VAL A 41 16.78 15.20 -12.84
CA VAL A 41 16.22 15.71 -11.58
C VAL A 41 14.71 15.49 -11.57
N PHE A 42 14.03 15.86 -12.66
CA PHE A 42 12.57 15.64 -12.75
C PHE A 42 12.20 14.15 -12.70
N ALA A 43 12.97 13.29 -13.36
CA ALA A 43 12.75 11.85 -13.35
C ALA A 43 12.83 11.24 -11.92
N GLU A 44 13.74 11.74 -11.07
CA GLU A 44 13.79 11.33 -9.67
C GLU A 44 12.65 11.91 -8.84
N THR A 45 12.33 13.19 -9.06
CA THR A 45 11.24 13.89 -8.36
C THR A 45 9.91 13.16 -8.58
N ARG A 46 9.53 12.90 -9.83
CA ARG A 46 8.28 12.20 -10.12
C ARG A 46 8.21 10.81 -9.50
N LEU A 47 9.34 10.08 -9.43
CA LEU A 47 9.38 8.79 -8.75
C LEU A 47 9.06 8.91 -7.26
N ARG A 48 9.53 9.96 -6.59
CA ARG A 48 9.18 10.23 -5.18
C ARG A 48 7.69 10.48 -4.99
N TRP A 49 7.02 11.05 -6.01
CA TRP A 49 5.58 11.27 -6.03
C TRP A 49 4.76 10.09 -6.57
N GLY A 50 5.37 8.91 -6.67
CA GLY A 50 4.67 7.68 -7.04
C GLY A 50 4.53 7.45 -8.53
N ILE A 51 5.19 8.24 -9.40
CA ILE A 51 4.99 8.18 -10.85
C ILE A 51 6.11 7.41 -11.52
N TYR A 52 5.76 6.28 -12.15
CA TYR A 52 6.64 5.55 -13.07
C TYR A 52 6.25 5.84 -14.52
N GLY A 53 7.24 6.01 -15.39
CA GLY A 53 6.96 6.02 -16.83
C GLY A 53 6.56 4.64 -17.32
N GLN A 54 5.49 4.56 -18.11
CA GLN A 54 5.01 3.33 -18.73
C GLN A 54 5.71 3.02 -20.06
N ARG A 55 5.48 1.80 -20.58
CA ARG A 55 5.97 1.35 -21.87
C ARG A 55 5.11 1.87 -23.02
N TYR A 56 3.79 1.78 -22.85
CA TYR A 56 2.80 2.16 -23.86
C TYR A 56 1.89 3.27 -23.33
N ASP A 57 1.28 3.98 -24.25
CA ASP A 57 0.24 4.95 -24.01
C ASP A 57 -1.04 4.44 -24.66
N ASN A 58 -2.20 4.58 -24.02
CA ASN A 58 -3.50 4.23 -24.58
C ASN A 58 -4.02 5.25 -25.59
N GLY A 59 -3.32 6.37 -25.77
CA GLY A 59 -3.71 7.44 -26.71
C GLY A 59 -4.88 8.30 -26.25
N GLN A 60 -5.24 8.24 -24.96
CA GLN A 60 -6.37 8.97 -24.43
C GLN A 60 -5.96 9.84 -23.24
N ARG A 61 -6.65 10.95 -23.07
CA ARG A 61 -6.53 11.84 -21.94
C ARG A 61 -7.88 12.43 -21.57
N PHE A 62 -8.23 12.41 -20.31
CA PHE A 62 -9.39 13.11 -19.78
C PHE A 62 -9.04 14.55 -19.41
N ASP A 63 -9.82 15.54 -19.87
CA ASP A 63 -9.56 16.96 -19.67
C ASP A 63 -10.41 17.60 -18.55
N GLY A 64 -11.09 16.77 -17.77
CA GLY A 64 -12.03 17.18 -16.73
C GLY A 64 -13.49 17.27 -17.20
N LYS A 65 -13.76 17.03 -18.49
CA LYS A 65 -15.11 17.06 -19.10
C LYS A 65 -15.33 15.88 -20.03
N GLN A 66 -14.36 15.55 -20.84
CA GLN A 66 -14.44 14.49 -21.84
C GLN A 66 -13.08 13.84 -22.09
N THR A 67 -13.12 12.60 -22.55
CA THR A 67 -11.92 11.90 -23.02
C THR A 67 -11.51 12.39 -24.40
N GLN A 68 -10.30 12.89 -24.51
CA GLN A 68 -9.68 13.29 -25.78
C GLN A 68 -8.76 12.20 -26.30
N THR A 69 -8.75 12.00 -27.63
CA THR A 69 -7.77 11.15 -28.28
C THR A 69 -6.53 11.96 -28.62
N LEU A 70 -5.36 11.50 -28.17
CA LEU A 70 -4.08 12.13 -28.47
C LEU A 70 -3.58 11.69 -29.86
N ASN A 71 -3.03 12.64 -30.60
CA ASN A 71 -2.38 12.37 -31.88
C ASN A 71 -0.87 12.29 -31.71
N TYR A 72 -0.30 11.15 -32.08
CA TYR A 72 1.14 10.94 -32.07
C TYR A 72 1.70 11.04 -33.47
N PRO A 73 2.72 11.90 -33.72
CA PRO A 73 3.30 12.08 -35.04
C PRO A 73 3.83 10.78 -35.66
N ALA A 74 4.29 9.84 -34.84
CA ALA A 74 4.81 8.55 -35.27
C ALA A 74 3.72 7.50 -35.59
N GLY A 75 2.45 7.77 -35.31
CA GLY A 75 1.33 6.86 -35.55
C GLY A 75 1.28 5.62 -34.65
N PHE A 76 2.11 5.54 -33.60
CA PHE A 76 2.07 4.44 -32.62
C PHE A 76 2.23 4.96 -31.18
N LEU A 77 1.67 4.23 -30.25
CA LEU A 77 1.49 4.62 -28.85
C LEU A 77 2.63 4.10 -27.95
N THR A 78 3.87 4.27 -28.38
CA THR A 78 5.03 3.90 -27.59
C THR A 78 5.91 5.09 -27.32
N LYS A 79 6.58 5.10 -26.17
CA LYS A 79 7.53 6.14 -25.85
C LYS A 79 8.73 6.10 -26.79
N GLY A 80 8.95 7.18 -27.51
CA GLY A 80 10.07 7.37 -28.42
C GLY A 80 10.30 8.84 -28.68
N PRO A 81 11.24 9.21 -29.59
CA PRO A 81 11.58 10.60 -29.86
C PRO A 81 10.41 11.44 -30.39
N ASN A 82 9.41 10.80 -30.99
CA ASN A 82 8.27 11.46 -31.61
C ASN A 82 6.97 11.29 -30.79
N THR A 83 7.00 10.63 -29.63
CA THR A 83 5.86 10.56 -28.72
C THR A 83 5.92 11.66 -27.68
N LEU A 84 4.77 12.05 -27.13
CA LEU A 84 4.74 12.97 -26.01
C LEU A 84 5.51 12.33 -24.85
N TRP A 85 6.53 13.02 -24.41
CA TRP A 85 7.50 12.46 -23.47
C TRP A 85 6.86 12.14 -22.12
N ASP A 86 5.85 12.89 -21.73
CA ASP A 86 5.17 12.82 -20.46
C ASP A 86 3.96 11.91 -20.46
N ALA A 87 3.65 11.42 -21.62
CA ALA A 87 2.59 10.46 -21.78
C ALA A 87 2.99 9.15 -21.13
N PRO A 88 2.06 8.43 -20.73
CA PRO A 88 1.50 8.41 -19.39
C PRO A 88 2.40 7.72 -18.41
N GLY A 89 2.15 7.97 -17.14
CA GLY A 89 2.77 7.24 -16.04
C GLY A 89 1.84 6.23 -15.39
N MET A 90 2.42 5.29 -14.68
CA MET A 90 1.71 4.54 -13.66
C MET A 90 1.82 5.35 -12.36
N GLN A 91 0.69 5.74 -11.80
CA GLN A 91 0.60 6.39 -10.50
C GLN A 91 0.41 5.34 -9.42
N ARG A 92 1.34 5.27 -8.45
CA ARG A 92 1.18 4.44 -7.26
C ARG A 92 0.67 5.29 -6.10
N ILE A 93 -0.34 4.77 -5.44
CA ILE A 93 -1.02 5.40 -4.32
C ILE A 93 -0.70 4.59 -3.07
N LYS A 94 -0.17 5.26 -2.04
CA LYS A 94 0.31 4.64 -0.82
C LYS A 94 -0.84 4.43 0.16
N ILE A 95 -1.09 3.20 0.53
CA ILE A 95 -2.13 2.83 1.49
C ILE A 95 -1.44 2.15 2.69
N PRO A 96 -1.12 2.88 3.75
CA PRO A 96 -0.46 2.32 4.93
C PRO A 96 -1.23 1.12 5.48
N PHE A 97 -0.52 0.00 5.75
CA PHE A 97 -1.10 -1.27 6.22
C PHE A 97 -2.30 -1.80 5.39
N GLY A 98 -2.51 -1.24 4.21
CA GLY A 98 -3.64 -1.57 3.34
C GLY A 98 -5.00 -1.04 3.80
N GLY A 99 -5.03 -0.18 4.82
CA GLY A 99 -6.28 0.32 5.41
C GLY A 99 -7.01 1.33 4.56
N LEU A 100 -8.29 1.10 4.34
CA LEU A 100 -9.19 1.96 3.57
C LEU A 100 -10.53 2.10 4.27
N ASP A 101 -11.12 3.27 4.15
CA ASP A 101 -12.52 3.50 4.42
C ASP A 101 -13.33 3.65 3.10
N PRO A 102 -14.67 3.61 3.17
CA PRO A 102 -15.51 3.72 1.98
C PRO A 102 -15.38 5.04 1.21
N GLU A 103 -15.11 6.16 1.89
CA GLU A 103 -14.92 7.47 1.24
C GLU A 103 -13.63 7.47 0.40
N GLN A 104 -12.57 6.90 0.94
CA GLN A 104 -11.31 6.70 0.22
C GLN A 104 -11.48 5.80 -1.00
N MET A 105 -12.28 4.73 -0.87
CA MET A 105 -12.60 3.84 -2.00
C MET A 105 -13.34 4.58 -3.12
N GLU A 106 -14.31 5.44 -2.78
CA GLU A 106 -15.04 6.26 -3.77
C GLU A 106 -14.12 7.23 -4.50
N VAL A 107 -13.24 7.92 -3.77
CA VAL A 107 -12.26 8.83 -4.38
C VAL A 107 -11.31 8.07 -5.31
N LEU A 108 -10.80 6.91 -4.89
CA LEU A 108 -9.96 6.05 -5.73
C LEU A 108 -10.68 5.62 -7.01
N ALA A 109 -11.95 5.21 -6.90
CA ALA A 109 -12.78 4.82 -8.05
C ALA A 109 -12.97 5.99 -9.03
N GLN A 110 -13.32 7.17 -8.52
CA GLN A 110 -13.48 8.37 -9.34
C GLN A 110 -12.18 8.75 -10.07
N LEU A 111 -11.03 8.67 -9.38
CA LEU A 111 -9.74 8.97 -9.97
C LEU A 111 -9.36 7.98 -11.08
N ALA A 112 -9.72 6.71 -10.91
CA ALA A 112 -9.49 5.69 -11.93
C ALA A 112 -10.33 5.96 -13.20
N ASP A 113 -11.59 6.34 -13.01
CA ASP A 113 -12.50 6.65 -14.11
C ASP A 113 -12.10 7.94 -14.86
N GLU A 114 -11.66 8.97 -14.12
CA GLU A 114 -11.34 10.28 -14.68
C GLU A 114 -9.95 10.37 -15.31
N TYR A 115 -8.94 9.75 -14.71
CA TYR A 115 -7.52 9.97 -15.07
C TYR A 115 -6.79 8.72 -15.58
N SER A 116 -7.42 7.55 -15.53
CA SER A 116 -6.83 6.26 -15.87
C SER A 116 -7.64 5.55 -16.96
N ASP A 117 -7.52 4.25 -17.07
CA ASP A 117 -8.31 3.38 -17.94
C ASP A 117 -9.54 2.75 -17.23
N GLY A 118 -9.91 3.28 -16.08
CA GLY A 118 -11.03 2.79 -15.27
C GLY A 118 -10.71 1.55 -14.46
N ILE A 119 -9.43 1.14 -14.39
CA ILE A 119 -8.98 -0.04 -13.63
C ILE A 119 -8.02 0.39 -12.53
N LEU A 120 -8.25 -0.14 -11.34
CA LEU A 120 -7.33 -0.04 -10.22
C LEU A 120 -6.65 -1.39 -10.00
N HIS A 121 -5.34 -1.38 -9.83
CA HIS A 121 -4.56 -2.58 -9.57
C HIS A 121 -4.05 -2.58 -8.12
N VAL A 122 -4.48 -3.57 -7.34
CA VAL A 122 -3.97 -3.83 -5.99
C VAL A 122 -2.58 -4.47 -6.09
N THR A 123 -1.64 -4.02 -5.29
CA THR A 123 -0.27 -4.53 -5.35
C THR A 123 0.06 -5.45 -4.17
N THR A 124 1.09 -6.29 -4.32
CA THR A 124 1.66 -7.09 -3.22
C THR A 124 2.28 -6.24 -2.08
N ARG A 125 2.15 -4.91 -2.13
CA ARG A 125 2.49 -3.99 -1.03
C ARG A 125 1.29 -3.25 -0.48
N GLN A 126 0.10 -3.77 -0.73
CA GLN A 126 -1.13 -3.18 -0.25
C GLN A 126 -1.36 -1.75 -0.76
N ASP A 127 -0.72 -1.39 -1.88
CA ASP A 127 -0.92 -0.11 -2.58
C ASP A 127 -1.93 -0.27 -3.71
N PHE A 128 -2.48 0.84 -4.20
CA PHE A 128 -3.13 0.90 -5.51
C PHE A 128 -2.20 1.46 -6.58
N GLN A 129 -2.45 1.04 -7.82
CA GLN A 129 -1.84 1.60 -9.01
C GLN A 129 -2.93 1.99 -10.00
N LEU A 130 -2.79 3.19 -10.56
CA LEU A 130 -3.53 3.66 -11.72
C LEU A 130 -2.56 3.71 -12.90
N HIS A 131 -2.99 3.19 -14.03
CA HIS A 131 -2.20 3.18 -15.26
C HIS A 131 -2.66 4.29 -16.20
N TYR A 132 -1.81 4.68 -17.15
CA TYR A 132 -2.10 5.70 -18.18
C TYR A 132 -2.40 7.11 -17.64
N VAL A 133 -1.97 7.43 -16.43
CA VAL A 133 -2.14 8.78 -15.85
C VAL A 133 -1.14 9.74 -16.48
N HIS A 134 -1.61 10.85 -17.02
CA HIS A 134 -0.74 11.90 -17.57
C HIS A 134 -0.11 12.74 -16.48
N ILE A 135 1.12 13.18 -16.70
CA ILE A 135 1.87 13.96 -15.71
C ILE A 135 1.16 15.27 -15.34
N ASP A 136 0.45 15.86 -16.28
CA ASP A 136 -0.29 17.11 -16.08
C ASP A 136 -1.47 16.97 -15.12
N ASP A 137 -2.04 15.76 -15.04
CA ASP A 137 -3.22 15.46 -14.21
C ASP A 137 -2.82 15.05 -12.80
N THR A 138 -1.54 14.70 -12.59
CA THR A 138 -1.07 14.19 -11.29
C THR A 138 -1.21 15.17 -10.13
N PRO A 139 -1.01 16.49 -10.26
CA PRO A 139 -1.24 17.40 -9.14
C PRO A 139 -2.71 17.44 -8.68
N ASP A 140 -3.67 17.40 -9.62
CA ASP A 140 -5.09 17.35 -9.28
C ASP A 140 -5.49 16.03 -8.63
N LEU A 141 -4.99 14.92 -9.13
CA LEU A 141 -5.13 13.61 -8.52
C LEU A 141 -4.59 13.61 -7.08
N MET A 142 -3.40 14.17 -6.86
CA MET A 142 -2.80 14.26 -5.53
C MET A 142 -3.61 15.10 -4.56
N ARG A 143 -4.20 16.21 -5.01
CA ARG A 143 -5.08 17.06 -4.16
C ARG A 143 -6.30 16.29 -3.70
N ARG A 144 -6.97 15.55 -4.61
CA ARG A 144 -8.16 14.75 -4.27
C ARG A 144 -7.83 13.64 -3.27
N LEU A 145 -6.70 12.96 -3.45
CA LEU A 145 -6.21 11.96 -2.49
C LEU A 145 -5.89 12.58 -1.12
N ALA A 146 -5.22 13.74 -1.11
CA ALA A 146 -4.85 14.42 0.12
C ALA A 146 -6.08 14.87 0.94
N ALA A 147 -7.18 15.22 0.29
CA ALA A 147 -8.43 15.60 0.95
C ALA A 147 -9.06 14.46 1.77
N VAL A 148 -8.78 13.21 1.41
CA VAL A 148 -9.24 12.02 2.14
C VAL A 148 -8.07 11.33 2.89
N GLY A 149 -6.98 12.06 3.16
CA GLY A 149 -5.86 11.57 3.97
C GLY A 149 -4.90 10.60 3.27
N ILE A 150 -5.02 10.40 1.96
CA ILE A 150 -4.16 9.52 1.18
C ILE A 150 -3.02 10.31 0.50
N THR A 151 -1.86 9.68 0.34
CA THR A 151 -0.71 10.29 -0.34
C THR A 151 -0.08 9.36 -1.37
N THR A 152 0.57 9.95 -2.38
CA THR A 152 1.44 9.27 -3.32
C THR A 152 2.91 9.46 -3.00
N GLN A 153 3.23 10.26 -1.99
CA GLN A 153 4.60 10.59 -1.59
C GLN A 153 5.39 9.34 -1.21
N GLU A 154 6.58 9.19 -1.78
CA GLU A 154 7.48 8.06 -1.55
C GLU A 154 6.93 6.67 -1.93
N ALA A 155 5.83 6.61 -2.65
CA ALA A 155 5.30 5.34 -3.14
C ALA A 155 6.24 4.65 -4.15
N CYS A 156 7.15 5.41 -4.77
CA CYS A 156 8.15 4.93 -5.74
C CYS A 156 9.56 5.45 -5.42
N GLY A 157 10.55 5.13 -6.24
CA GLY A 157 11.93 5.64 -6.07
C GLY A 157 12.77 4.92 -5.02
N ASN A 158 13.83 5.59 -4.63
CA ASN A 158 14.78 5.14 -3.60
C ASN A 158 14.39 5.72 -2.23
N THR A 159 13.24 5.37 -1.75
CA THR A 159 12.56 5.94 -0.60
C THR A 159 12.07 4.84 0.33
N VAL A 160 11.54 5.22 1.48
CA VAL A 160 10.75 4.35 2.33
C VAL A 160 9.42 4.07 1.63
N ARG A 161 9.19 2.79 1.30
CA ARG A 161 7.96 2.35 0.64
C ARG A 161 6.83 2.19 1.64
N ASN A 162 5.62 1.92 1.14
CA ASN A 162 4.48 1.65 1.99
C ASN A 162 4.82 0.64 3.10
N MET A 163 4.27 0.83 4.29
CA MET A 163 4.31 -0.15 5.37
C MET A 163 3.22 -1.18 5.11
N THR A 164 3.62 -2.45 4.97
CA THR A 164 2.65 -3.55 4.92
C THR A 164 2.41 -4.10 6.32
N ALA A 165 1.18 -4.51 6.58
CA ALA A 165 0.83 -5.23 7.79
C ALA A 165 -0.07 -6.43 7.45
N CYS A 166 -0.14 -7.37 8.38
CA CYS A 166 -1.11 -8.46 8.30
C CYS A 166 -2.53 -7.88 8.08
N PRO A 167 -3.26 -8.28 7.03
CA PRO A 167 -4.62 -7.76 6.80
C PRO A 167 -5.63 -8.19 7.86
N LEU A 168 -5.29 -9.24 8.62
CA LEU A 168 -6.07 -9.76 9.75
C LEU A 168 -5.66 -9.16 11.11
N ALA A 169 -4.74 -8.19 11.14
CA ALA A 169 -4.33 -7.54 12.40
C ALA A 169 -5.54 -6.90 13.10
N GLY A 170 -5.67 -7.08 14.40
CA GLY A 170 -6.81 -6.67 15.23
C GLY A 170 -7.95 -7.69 15.30
N ILE A 171 -8.00 -8.65 14.39
CA ILE A 171 -9.07 -9.66 14.31
C ILE A 171 -8.58 -11.12 14.28
N CYS A 172 -7.28 -11.33 14.14
CA CYS A 172 -6.66 -12.64 14.10
C CYS A 172 -6.71 -13.31 15.48
N ARG A 173 -7.00 -14.63 15.50
CA ARG A 173 -7.04 -15.41 16.74
C ARG A 173 -5.66 -15.69 17.33
N ASP A 174 -4.63 -15.70 16.48
CA ASP A 174 -3.27 -16.12 16.83
C ASP A 174 -2.32 -14.95 17.12
N GLU A 175 -2.80 -13.70 17.00
CA GLU A 175 -1.97 -12.53 17.29
C GLU A 175 -1.99 -12.17 18.78
N PRO A 176 -0.86 -11.80 19.38
CA PRO A 176 -0.81 -11.32 20.75
C PRO A 176 -1.42 -9.93 20.94
N PHE A 177 -1.34 -9.07 19.91
CA PHE A 177 -1.96 -7.74 19.85
C PHE A 177 -2.03 -7.24 18.41
N ASP A 178 -2.86 -6.21 18.17
CA ASP A 178 -3.02 -5.55 16.86
C ASP A 178 -1.76 -4.76 16.47
N VAL A 179 -1.17 -5.10 15.33
CA VAL A 179 0.01 -4.40 14.79
C VAL A 179 -0.33 -3.20 13.90
N THR A 180 -1.61 -2.98 13.59
CA THR A 180 -2.06 -1.90 12.70
C THR A 180 -1.61 -0.52 13.16
N PRO A 181 -1.83 -0.10 14.44
CA PRO A 181 -1.45 1.24 14.87
C PRO A 181 0.06 1.47 14.84
N TYR A 182 0.86 0.42 15.08
CA TYR A 182 2.33 0.52 14.98
C TYR A 182 2.81 0.66 13.52
N ALA A 183 2.17 -0.04 12.60
CA ALA A 183 2.45 0.10 11.17
C ALA A 183 2.08 1.49 10.67
N SER A 184 0.96 2.04 11.15
CA SER A 184 0.53 3.41 10.90
C SER A 184 1.55 4.43 11.44
N ALA A 185 1.92 4.32 12.71
CA ALA A 185 2.90 5.18 13.35
C ALA A 185 4.24 5.20 12.58
N MET A 186 4.77 4.04 12.22
CA MET A 186 6.00 3.92 11.44
C MET A 186 5.85 4.53 10.03
N ALA A 187 4.68 4.36 9.38
CA ALA A 187 4.43 4.89 8.06
C ALA A 187 4.48 6.42 8.05
N TYR A 188 3.78 7.06 8.98
CA TYR A 188 3.74 8.52 9.09
C TYR A 188 5.04 9.11 9.64
N PHE A 189 5.69 8.44 10.59
CA PHE A 189 6.98 8.89 11.14
C PHE A 189 8.08 8.94 10.07
N LEU A 190 8.19 7.93 9.22
CA LEU A 190 9.23 7.86 8.20
C LEU A 190 8.87 8.58 6.89
N LEU A 191 7.62 9.00 6.71
CA LEU A 191 7.18 9.71 5.51
C LEU A 191 7.83 11.09 5.43
N GLY A 192 8.62 11.32 4.39
CA GLY A 192 9.34 12.58 4.21
C GLY A 192 10.44 12.83 5.24
N HIS A 193 10.75 11.87 6.12
CA HIS A 193 11.75 12.03 7.16
C HIS A 193 13.14 12.34 6.57
N PRO A 194 13.88 13.37 7.07
CA PRO A 194 15.17 13.76 6.51
C PRO A 194 16.18 12.62 6.42
N ASP A 195 16.24 11.74 7.42
CA ASP A 195 17.18 10.62 7.49
C ASP A 195 16.89 9.51 6.44
N THR A 196 15.78 9.57 5.74
CA THR A 196 15.37 8.57 4.74
C THR A 196 15.51 9.04 3.30
N GLN A 197 16.02 10.26 3.07
CA GLN A 197 16.03 10.88 1.74
C GLN A 197 17.23 10.50 0.86
N ASP A 198 18.27 9.89 1.41
CA ASP A 198 19.52 9.58 0.70
C ASP A 198 19.80 8.07 0.64
N PHE A 199 18.83 7.30 0.16
CA PHE A 199 18.99 5.86 -0.04
C PHE A 199 19.51 5.52 -1.45
N GLY A 200 20.41 4.54 -1.56
CA GLY A 200 20.78 3.97 -2.85
C GLY A 200 19.65 3.15 -3.51
N ARG A 201 18.67 2.69 -2.72
CA ARG A 201 17.54 1.87 -3.19
C ARG A 201 16.36 1.96 -2.22
N LYS A 202 15.16 1.46 -2.67
CA LYS A 202 13.96 1.35 -1.85
C LYS A 202 14.20 0.62 -0.53
N PHE A 203 13.55 1.11 0.53
CA PHE A 203 13.48 0.50 1.84
C PHE A 203 12.04 0.03 2.12
N LYS A 204 11.88 -1.21 2.52
CA LYS A 204 10.57 -1.85 2.70
C LYS A 204 10.44 -2.37 4.13
N THR A 205 9.35 -2.00 4.80
CA THR A 205 9.02 -2.48 6.15
C THR A 205 7.74 -3.30 6.11
N ALA A 206 7.63 -4.30 6.98
CA ALA A 206 6.45 -5.11 7.15
C ALA A 206 6.23 -5.50 8.62
N PHE A 207 4.95 -5.57 9.01
CA PHE A 207 4.51 -5.99 10.32
C PHE A 207 3.69 -7.29 10.23
N SER A 208 3.97 -8.25 11.09
CA SER A 208 3.17 -9.47 11.27
C SER A 208 2.64 -9.55 12.69
N GLY A 209 1.34 -9.86 12.84
CA GLY A 209 0.70 -10.05 14.12
C GLY A 209 1.05 -11.40 14.76
N CYS A 210 1.23 -12.46 13.95
CA CYS A 210 1.52 -13.81 14.46
C CYS A 210 2.64 -14.49 13.67
N GLU A 211 3.22 -15.53 14.29
CA GLU A 211 4.29 -16.32 13.70
C GLU A 211 3.78 -17.41 12.76
N GLN A 212 2.61 -17.98 13.06
CA GLN A 212 2.10 -19.17 12.39
C GLN A 212 1.76 -18.94 10.93
N HIS A 213 1.18 -17.79 10.61
CA HIS A 213 0.68 -17.50 9.24
C HIS A 213 1.58 -16.59 8.43
N ALA A 214 2.53 -15.89 9.07
CA ALA A 214 3.50 -14.99 8.41
C ALA A 214 2.89 -13.96 7.43
N CYS A 215 1.61 -13.59 7.60
CA CYS A 215 0.82 -12.76 6.68
C CYS A 215 1.50 -11.44 6.27
N GLY A 216 2.32 -10.84 7.14
CA GLY A 216 3.09 -9.64 6.82
C GLY A 216 4.38 -9.91 6.03
N LEU A 217 4.76 -11.18 5.81
CA LEU A 217 5.95 -11.60 5.06
C LEU A 217 7.25 -10.92 5.57
N THR A 218 7.42 -10.77 6.88
CA THR A 218 8.55 -10.05 7.51
C THR A 218 9.91 -10.53 7.04
N ASN A 219 10.04 -11.85 6.74
CA ASN A 219 11.29 -12.49 6.34
C ASN A 219 11.84 -12.09 4.96
N ILE A 220 11.05 -11.39 4.14
CA ILE A 220 11.47 -10.92 2.81
C ILE A 220 11.54 -9.40 2.71
N HIS A 221 11.58 -8.70 3.85
CA HIS A 221 11.61 -7.24 3.93
C HIS A 221 12.94 -6.70 4.42
N ASP A 222 13.25 -5.44 4.10
CA ASP A 222 14.45 -4.76 4.59
C ASP A 222 14.39 -4.58 6.12
N PHE A 223 13.18 -4.38 6.66
CA PHE A 223 12.88 -4.27 8.08
C PHE A 223 11.56 -4.99 8.37
N GLY A 224 11.60 -6.05 9.14
CA GLY A 224 10.46 -6.89 9.50
C GLY A 224 10.23 -6.87 11.00
N LEU A 225 8.98 -6.66 11.43
CA LEU A 225 8.58 -6.63 12.83
C LEU A 225 7.49 -7.68 13.06
N LEU A 226 7.74 -8.60 13.99
CA LEU A 226 6.81 -9.66 14.38
C LEU A 226 6.38 -9.45 15.84
N ALA A 227 5.08 -9.29 16.07
CA ALA A 227 4.52 -9.02 17.39
C ALA A 227 4.86 -10.11 18.42
N ARG A 228 5.25 -9.68 19.59
CA ARG A 228 5.60 -10.52 20.75
C ARG A 228 5.12 -9.90 22.03
N VAL A 229 4.81 -10.74 23.00
CA VAL A 229 4.60 -10.34 24.38
C VAL A 229 5.53 -11.12 25.28
N ARG A 230 5.91 -10.51 26.40
CA ARG A 230 6.63 -11.18 27.48
C ARG A 230 6.12 -10.68 28.82
N GLU A 231 6.30 -11.49 29.86
CA GLU A 231 5.99 -11.07 31.21
C GLU A 231 7.25 -10.50 31.89
N VAL A 232 7.12 -9.30 32.44
CA VAL A 232 8.17 -8.62 33.21
C VAL A 232 7.54 -8.10 34.51
N ASP A 233 8.01 -8.57 35.64
CA ASP A 233 7.50 -8.17 36.95
C ASP A 233 5.97 -8.32 37.12
N GLY A 234 5.41 -9.39 36.52
CA GLY A 234 3.96 -9.69 36.54
C GLY A 234 3.11 -8.78 35.66
N LYS A 235 3.73 -8.03 34.75
CA LYS A 235 3.04 -7.21 33.74
C LYS A 235 3.38 -7.68 32.34
N THR A 236 2.36 -7.78 31.51
CA THR A 236 2.55 -8.07 30.07
C THR A 236 3.18 -6.88 29.37
N GLN A 237 4.34 -7.08 28.77
CA GLN A 237 5.05 -6.10 27.96
C GLN A 237 4.92 -6.46 26.48
N ARG A 238 4.41 -5.52 25.65
CA ARG A 238 4.34 -5.64 24.20
C ARG A 238 5.69 -5.27 23.57
N GLY A 239 5.98 -5.89 22.45
CA GLY A 239 7.18 -5.63 21.69
C GLY A 239 7.23 -6.44 20.40
N PHE A 240 8.39 -6.47 19.77
CA PHE A 240 8.57 -7.10 18.46
C PHE A 240 9.88 -7.88 18.40
N THR A 241 9.83 -9.06 17.77
CA THR A 241 11.04 -9.65 17.18
C THR A 241 11.37 -8.88 15.89
N VAL A 242 12.62 -8.51 15.74
CA VAL A 242 13.07 -7.64 14.64
C VAL A 242 13.99 -8.40 13.68
N TYR A 243 13.63 -8.36 12.40
CA TYR A 243 14.38 -8.91 11.30
C TYR A 243 14.86 -7.81 10.36
N VAL A 244 16.05 -7.97 9.75
CA VAL A 244 16.60 -7.02 8.78
C VAL A 244 17.26 -7.70 7.58
N GLY A 245 17.34 -6.97 6.47
CA GLY A 245 18.11 -7.38 5.31
C GLY A 245 17.49 -8.47 4.46
N GLY A 246 16.17 -8.65 4.54
CA GLY A 246 15.42 -9.51 3.63
C GLY A 246 15.13 -8.85 2.28
N GLY A 247 14.86 -9.67 1.28
CA GLY A 247 14.42 -9.15 -0.01
C GLY A 247 14.49 -10.16 -1.16
N LEU A 248 13.49 -10.08 -2.02
CA LEU A 248 13.43 -10.81 -3.28
C LEU A 248 14.22 -10.11 -4.39
N GLY A 249 14.08 -10.55 -5.60
CA GLY A 249 14.76 -10.09 -6.81
C GLY A 249 15.73 -11.15 -7.33
N THR A 250 16.66 -10.80 -8.20
CA THR A 250 17.57 -11.76 -8.85
C THR A 250 18.47 -12.52 -7.89
N ILE A 251 18.74 -11.96 -6.72
CA ILE A 251 19.54 -12.59 -5.65
C ILE A 251 18.72 -12.48 -4.36
N PRO A 252 17.81 -13.44 -4.07
CA PRO A 252 16.98 -13.39 -2.86
C PRO A 252 17.82 -13.63 -1.59
N HIS A 253 17.49 -12.90 -0.53
CA HIS A 253 18.05 -13.09 0.81
C HIS A 253 16.89 -13.18 1.82
N PRO A 254 16.88 -14.17 2.71
CA PRO A 254 16.02 -14.12 3.88
C PRO A 254 16.53 -13.04 4.85
N ALA A 255 15.61 -12.41 5.56
CA ALA A 255 15.95 -11.47 6.61
C ALA A 255 16.68 -12.17 7.76
N LYS A 256 17.62 -11.49 8.39
CA LYS A 256 18.38 -11.98 9.54
C LYS A 256 17.78 -11.41 10.84
N LEU A 257 17.81 -12.20 11.90
CA LEU A 257 17.38 -11.76 13.23
C LEU A 257 18.29 -10.67 13.75
N LEU A 258 17.75 -9.47 13.96
CA LEU A 258 18.48 -8.35 14.56
C LEU A 258 18.33 -8.34 16.08
N TYR A 259 17.07 -8.42 16.56
CA TYR A 259 16.74 -8.50 17.99
C TYR A 259 15.62 -9.50 18.22
N GLU A 260 15.73 -10.30 19.28
CA GLU A 260 14.67 -11.22 19.70
C GLU A 260 13.47 -10.49 20.27
N PHE A 261 13.70 -9.38 20.96
CA PHE A 261 12.65 -8.56 21.53
C PHE A 261 13.08 -7.08 21.62
N VAL A 262 12.25 -6.20 21.05
CA VAL A 262 12.34 -4.74 21.19
C VAL A 262 10.98 -4.25 21.68
N THR A 263 10.95 -3.40 22.69
CA THR A 263 9.69 -2.86 23.23
C THR A 263 8.99 -1.96 22.23
N GLU A 264 7.69 -1.80 22.38
CA GLU A 264 6.85 -1.04 21.43
C GLU A 264 7.27 0.43 21.27
N ASP A 265 7.75 1.07 22.33
CA ASP A 265 8.24 2.46 22.36
C ASP A 265 9.60 2.64 21.65
N GLU A 266 10.33 1.57 21.43
CA GLU A 266 11.66 1.60 20.81
C GLU A 266 11.65 1.38 19.29
N ILE A 267 10.51 1.03 18.69
CA ILE A 267 10.47 0.66 17.26
C ILE A 267 10.73 1.84 16.32
N LEU A 268 10.23 3.05 16.64
CA LEU A 268 10.43 4.24 15.80
C LEU A 268 11.88 4.72 15.82
N PRO A 269 12.54 4.93 16.98
CA PRO A 269 13.96 5.26 17.02
C PRO A 269 14.84 4.16 16.43
N LEU A 270 14.46 2.88 16.56
CA LEU A 270 15.17 1.79 15.91
C LEU A 270 15.06 1.87 14.38
N GLY A 271 13.85 2.08 13.85
CA GLY A 271 13.62 2.26 12.42
C GLY A 271 14.42 3.43 11.83
N GLN A 272 14.46 4.55 12.54
CA GLN A 272 15.32 5.71 12.20
C GLN A 272 16.80 5.37 12.19
N SER A 273 17.30 4.64 13.19
CA SER A 273 18.72 4.24 13.26
C SER A 273 19.11 3.32 12.10
N ILE A 274 18.26 2.32 11.79
CA ILE A 274 18.48 1.43 10.64
C ILE A 274 18.50 2.24 9.33
N ALA A 275 17.58 3.18 9.17
CA ALA A 275 17.52 4.06 8.01
C ALA A 275 18.78 4.91 7.87
N ARG A 276 19.29 5.51 8.94
CA ARG A 276 20.55 6.30 8.95
C ARG A 276 21.77 5.45 8.61
N VAL A 277 21.89 4.26 9.18
CA VAL A 277 22.98 3.33 8.84
C VAL A 277 22.90 2.96 7.36
N PHE A 278 21.72 2.68 6.84
CA PHE A 278 21.52 2.37 5.42
C PHE A 278 21.81 3.58 4.52
N ALA A 279 21.38 4.78 4.88
CA ALA A 279 21.66 6.00 4.12
C ALA A 279 23.17 6.30 4.06
N ARG A 280 23.89 6.07 5.16
CA ARG A 280 25.34 6.34 5.27
C ARG A 280 26.21 5.30 4.58
N LEU A 281 25.94 4.03 4.77
CA LEU A 281 26.81 2.91 4.37
C LEU A 281 26.29 2.10 3.17
N GLY A 282 25.02 2.28 2.78
CA GLY A 282 24.42 1.58 1.66
C GLY A 282 25.08 1.96 0.33
N GLU A 283 25.17 0.98 -0.58
CA GLU A 283 25.69 1.18 -1.93
C GLU A 283 24.75 2.11 -2.73
N LYS A 284 25.30 3.16 -3.35
CA LYS A 284 24.53 4.16 -4.11
C LYS A 284 24.83 4.16 -5.61
N LYS A 285 26.01 3.66 -6.01
CA LYS A 285 26.45 3.67 -7.42
C LYS A 285 25.99 2.43 -8.18
N ASN A 286 26.19 1.26 -7.58
CA ASN A 286 25.77 -0.01 -8.20
C ASN A 286 24.35 -0.36 -7.80
N ARG A 287 23.38 0.04 -8.63
CA ARG A 287 21.95 -0.17 -8.40
C ARG A 287 21.56 -1.63 -8.13
N ASN A 288 22.31 -2.60 -8.65
CA ASN A 288 22.05 -4.04 -8.46
C ASN A 288 22.46 -4.55 -7.07
N ARG A 289 23.30 -3.80 -6.36
CA ARG A 289 23.80 -4.11 -5.02
C ARG A 289 23.36 -3.09 -3.95
N ALA A 290 22.45 -2.19 -4.27
CA ALA A 290 22.11 -1.04 -3.45
C ALA A 290 20.97 -1.29 -2.42
N ARG A 291 20.44 -2.51 -2.30
CA ARG A 291 19.44 -2.88 -1.26
C ARG A 291 20.12 -3.15 0.08
N LEU A 292 19.39 -2.89 1.18
CA LEU A 292 19.86 -3.14 2.55
C LEU A 292 20.41 -4.57 2.75
N LYS A 293 19.79 -5.57 2.14
CA LYS A 293 20.22 -6.97 2.22
C LYS A 293 21.68 -7.21 1.85
N PHE A 294 22.19 -6.45 0.89
CA PHE A 294 23.60 -6.55 0.50
C PHE A 294 24.53 -5.90 1.50
N LEU A 295 24.11 -4.81 2.15
CA LEU A 295 24.87 -4.20 3.24
C LEU A 295 24.95 -5.15 4.44
N VAL A 296 23.82 -5.73 4.84
CA VAL A 296 23.75 -6.69 5.96
C VAL A 296 24.55 -7.97 5.65
N ASP A 297 24.55 -8.41 4.40
CA ASP A 297 25.33 -9.58 3.98
C ASP A 297 26.86 -9.30 4.02
N GLN A 298 27.25 -8.11 3.57
CA GLN A 298 28.65 -7.67 3.55
C GLN A 298 29.23 -7.47 4.96
N LEU A 299 28.47 -6.85 5.85
CA LEU A 299 28.93 -6.56 7.22
C LEU A 299 28.82 -7.76 8.16
N GLY A 300 27.85 -8.64 7.91
CA GLY A 300 27.36 -9.58 8.89
C GLY A 300 26.38 -8.95 9.89
N ILE A 301 25.55 -9.77 10.53
CA ILE A 301 24.47 -9.27 11.39
C ILE A 301 24.99 -8.61 12.67
N ASP A 302 26.06 -9.11 13.25
CA ASP A 302 26.60 -8.59 14.50
C ASP A 302 27.23 -7.21 14.32
N GLU A 303 27.99 -7.01 13.24
CA GLU A 303 28.55 -5.69 12.93
C GLU A 303 27.45 -4.71 12.53
N PHE A 304 26.43 -5.16 11.78
CA PHE A 304 25.29 -4.31 11.47
C PHE A 304 24.54 -3.89 12.73
N ARG A 305 24.32 -4.81 13.68
CA ARG A 305 23.71 -4.52 15.00
C ARG A 305 24.52 -3.49 15.77
N ARG A 306 25.83 -3.68 15.86
CA ARG A 306 26.75 -2.74 16.54
C ARG A 306 26.63 -1.32 15.97
N LEU A 307 26.57 -1.19 14.65
CA LEU A 307 26.44 0.10 13.98
C LEU A 307 25.07 0.74 14.23
N VAL A 308 24.00 -0.05 14.26
CA VAL A 308 22.65 0.44 14.60
C VAL A 308 22.59 0.93 16.04
N GLU A 309 23.22 0.21 16.98
CA GLU A 309 23.27 0.62 18.40
C GLU A 309 24.10 1.89 18.61
N GLU A 310 25.20 2.03 17.88
CA GLU A 310 25.98 3.27 17.89
C GLU A 310 25.20 4.45 17.34
N GLU A 311 24.49 4.25 16.25
CA GLU A 311 23.64 5.28 15.65
C GLU A 311 22.52 5.70 16.59
N ARG A 312 21.88 4.74 17.29
CA ARG A 312 20.84 5.04 18.29
C ARG A 312 21.33 5.97 19.40
N LYS A 313 22.56 5.81 19.87
CA LYS A 313 23.14 6.67 20.91
C LYS A 313 23.34 8.12 20.45
N THR A 314 23.39 8.35 19.15
CA THR A 314 23.58 9.69 18.55
C THR A 314 22.29 10.36 18.12
N LEU A 315 21.17 9.66 18.18
CA LEU A 315 19.88 10.24 17.82
C LEU A 315 19.50 11.38 18.78
N VAL A 316 19.09 12.47 18.21
CA VAL A 316 18.44 13.54 18.98
C VAL A 316 17.03 13.09 19.33
N SER A 317 16.62 13.29 20.57
CA SER A 317 15.26 12.95 21.01
C SER A 317 14.24 13.65 20.12
N ASP A 318 13.32 12.88 19.57
CA ASP A 318 12.24 13.36 18.72
C ASP A 318 10.89 13.07 19.40
N PRO A 319 10.09 14.08 19.70
CA PRO A 319 8.79 13.88 20.36
C PRO A 319 7.84 13.01 19.54
N ARG A 320 8.05 12.90 18.23
CA ARG A 320 7.24 12.02 17.36
C ARG A 320 7.43 10.53 17.66
N TRP A 321 8.51 10.13 18.35
CA TRP A 321 8.68 8.72 18.75
C TRP A 321 7.58 8.24 19.69
N THR A 322 7.07 9.14 20.54
CA THR A 322 5.97 8.84 21.45
C THR A 322 4.63 9.30 20.92
N SER A 323 4.52 10.51 20.37
CA SER A 323 3.24 11.06 19.90
C SER A 323 2.56 10.23 18.82
N TYR A 324 3.32 9.60 17.92
CA TYR A 324 2.76 8.68 16.93
C TYR A 324 2.32 7.32 17.51
N LEU A 325 2.72 7.00 18.74
CA LEU A 325 2.33 5.80 19.45
C LEU A 325 1.24 6.06 20.51
N ASP A 326 0.98 7.33 20.84
CA ASP A 326 -0.06 7.70 21.82
C ASP A 326 -1.45 7.22 21.36
N ASP A 327 -1.70 7.20 20.04
CA ASP A 327 -2.96 6.75 19.45
C ASP A 327 -3.13 5.21 19.46
N VAL A 328 -2.09 4.46 19.82
CA VAL A 328 -2.14 2.98 19.80
C VAL A 328 -3.23 2.43 20.74
N ALA A 329 -3.39 3.04 21.88
CA ALA A 329 -4.37 2.60 22.89
C ALA A 329 -5.82 2.91 22.47
N ASP A 330 -6.01 3.95 21.69
CA ASP A 330 -7.33 4.45 21.26
C ASP A 330 -7.70 3.93 19.85
N TYR A 331 -6.77 3.24 19.17
CA TYR A 331 -7.05 2.69 17.85
C TYR A 331 -8.11 1.59 17.91
N HIS A 332 -9.19 1.80 17.20
CA HIS A 332 -10.27 0.83 17.01
C HIS A 332 -10.95 1.05 15.67
N GLU A 333 -11.50 -0.03 15.14
CA GLU A 333 -12.32 -0.01 13.94
C GLU A 333 -13.79 -0.09 14.33
N THR A 334 -14.64 0.59 13.58
CA THR A 334 -16.08 0.67 13.88
C THR A 334 -16.87 -0.25 12.95
N PRO A 335 -17.43 -1.37 13.46
CA PRO A 335 -18.26 -2.25 12.64
C PRO A 335 -19.59 -1.58 12.26
N ALA A 336 -20.11 -1.91 11.07
CA ALA A 336 -21.43 -1.43 10.63
C ALA A 336 -22.55 -1.87 11.60
N GLN A 337 -22.40 -3.06 12.19
CA GLN A 337 -23.31 -3.58 13.21
C GLN A 337 -22.58 -3.76 14.55
N ALA A 338 -22.92 -2.95 15.54
CA ALA A 338 -22.33 -3.04 16.88
C ALA A 338 -22.68 -4.36 17.61
N ILE A 339 -23.78 -5.00 17.25
CA ILE A 339 -24.25 -6.27 17.84
C ILE A 339 -24.37 -7.32 16.73
N PRO A 340 -23.37 -8.19 16.55
CA PRO A 340 -23.38 -9.19 15.49
C PRO A 340 -24.33 -10.34 15.80
N VAL A 341 -24.91 -10.94 14.76
CA VAL A 341 -25.83 -12.06 14.84
C VAL A 341 -25.25 -13.26 14.11
N SER A 342 -25.44 -14.47 14.65
CA SER A 342 -24.95 -15.70 14.03
C SER A 342 -25.77 -16.07 12.77
N LEU A 343 -25.15 -16.82 11.86
CA LEU A 343 -25.75 -17.28 10.59
C LEU A 343 -26.89 -18.31 10.75
N ASN A 344 -27.34 -18.62 11.95
CA ASN A 344 -28.27 -19.69 12.25
C ASN A 344 -29.51 -19.74 11.35
N GLY A 345 -29.66 -20.83 10.56
CA GLY A 345 -30.88 -21.14 9.81
C GLY A 345 -31.18 -20.25 8.60
N ALA A 346 -30.28 -19.35 8.23
CA ALA A 346 -30.46 -18.50 7.03
C ALA A 346 -30.43 -19.34 5.75
N ALA A 347 -31.27 -19.02 4.79
CA ALA A 347 -31.23 -19.63 3.45
C ALA A 347 -29.92 -19.25 2.74
N ARG A 348 -29.24 -20.24 2.18
CA ARG A 348 -27.96 -20.04 1.49
C ARG A 348 -28.20 -19.99 -0.03
N PRO A 349 -27.78 -18.93 -0.72
CA PRO A 349 -27.86 -18.85 -2.18
C PRO A 349 -27.00 -19.93 -2.86
N ALA A 350 -27.29 -20.22 -4.11
CA ALA A 350 -26.49 -21.19 -4.89
C ALA A 350 -25.04 -20.74 -5.08
N GLY A 351 -24.09 -21.60 -4.72
CA GLY A 351 -22.65 -21.34 -4.73
C GLY A 351 -22.11 -20.69 -3.46
N PHE A 352 -22.97 -20.43 -2.48
CA PHE A 352 -22.58 -19.82 -1.21
C PHE A 352 -21.58 -20.68 -0.42
N ASP A 353 -21.78 -22.00 -0.38
CA ASP A 353 -20.96 -22.86 0.48
C ASP A 353 -19.51 -22.94 -0.01
N ASP A 354 -19.26 -23.02 -1.33
CA ASP A 354 -17.91 -23.02 -1.91
C ASP A 354 -17.19 -21.67 -1.62
N TRP A 355 -17.91 -20.56 -1.77
CA TRP A 355 -17.40 -19.23 -1.45
C TRP A 355 -17.14 -19.08 0.06
N TYR A 356 -18.05 -19.56 0.91
CA TYR A 356 -17.90 -19.49 2.35
C TYR A 356 -16.66 -20.24 2.85
N GLU A 357 -16.37 -21.40 2.27
CA GLU A 357 -15.23 -22.24 2.65
C GLU A 357 -13.89 -21.54 2.41
N THR A 358 -13.75 -20.77 1.31
CA THR A 358 -12.46 -20.16 0.93
C THR A 358 -12.37 -18.68 1.23
N ASN A 359 -13.48 -17.94 1.20
CA ASN A 359 -13.44 -16.48 1.27
C ASN A 359 -13.83 -15.91 2.64
N VAL A 360 -14.33 -16.73 3.59
CA VAL A 360 -14.80 -16.24 4.89
C VAL A 360 -13.86 -16.67 6.01
N TYR A 361 -13.28 -15.68 6.70
CA TYR A 361 -12.41 -15.89 7.84
C TYR A 361 -13.12 -15.56 9.16
N PRO A 362 -13.29 -16.50 10.11
CA PRO A 362 -13.91 -16.26 11.40
C PRO A 362 -12.95 -15.44 12.30
N GLN A 363 -13.39 -14.27 12.72
CA GLN A 363 -12.60 -13.38 13.58
C GLN A 363 -12.46 -13.92 15.02
N ARG A 364 -11.53 -13.37 15.80
CA ARG A 364 -11.45 -13.64 17.25
C ARG A 364 -12.67 -13.09 18.00
N GLN A 365 -13.30 -12.05 17.49
CA GLN A 365 -14.53 -11.47 18.02
C GLN A 365 -15.73 -12.36 17.62
N PRO A 366 -16.47 -12.91 18.58
CA PRO A 366 -17.54 -13.87 18.27
C PRO A 366 -18.62 -13.29 17.35
N LYS A 367 -19.08 -14.08 16.39
CA LYS A 367 -20.12 -13.77 15.39
C LYS A 367 -19.74 -12.70 14.36
N TYR A 368 -18.51 -12.19 14.41
CA TYR A 368 -17.94 -11.43 13.32
C TYR A 368 -17.04 -12.31 12.47
N VAL A 369 -17.07 -12.02 11.17
CA VAL A 369 -16.21 -12.65 10.18
C VAL A 369 -15.60 -11.56 9.30
N SER A 370 -14.51 -11.91 8.63
CA SER A 370 -13.98 -11.12 7.52
C SER A 370 -14.23 -11.84 6.21
N VAL A 371 -14.45 -11.09 5.16
CA VAL A 371 -14.78 -11.60 3.84
C VAL A 371 -13.75 -11.12 2.84
N TYR A 372 -13.03 -12.07 2.26
CA TYR A 372 -12.13 -11.79 1.14
C TYR A 372 -12.92 -11.60 -0.15
N VAL A 373 -12.61 -10.53 -0.83
CA VAL A 373 -13.07 -10.25 -2.20
C VAL A 373 -11.93 -10.60 -3.14
N ASN A 374 -12.09 -11.70 -3.86
CA ASN A 374 -11.10 -12.17 -4.82
C ASN A 374 -11.03 -11.21 -6.02
N LEU A 375 -9.83 -10.74 -6.32
CA LEU A 375 -9.56 -9.84 -7.44
C LEU A 375 -8.63 -10.55 -8.44
N PRO A 376 -9.15 -11.15 -9.49
CA PRO A 376 -8.32 -11.76 -10.52
C PRO A 376 -7.28 -10.77 -11.04
N LEU A 377 -6.00 -11.16 -11.01
CA LEU A 377 -4.84 -10.33 -11.40
C LEU A 377 -4.64 -9.07 -10.50
N GLY A 378 -5.34 -8.99 -9.38
CA GLY A 378 -5.34 -7.83 -8.50
C GLY A 378 -6.12 -6.62 -9.03
N ASP A 379 -7.00 -6.81 -10.01
CA ASP A 379 -7.71 -5.73 -10.68
C ASP A 379 -9.15 -5.58 -10.19
N ILE A 380 -9.56 -4.33 -10.04
CA ILE A 380 -10.95 -3.95 -9.81
C ILE A 380 -11.30 -2.75 -10.69
N THR A 381 -12.47 -2.76 -11.30
CA THR A 381 -12.92 -1.63 -12.09
C THR A 381 -13.45 -0.50 -11.21
N ALA A 382 -13.39 0.73 -11.70
CA ALA A 382 -13.93 1.90 -10.99
C ALA A 382 -15.39 1.73 -10.57
N PRO A 383 -16.32 1.26 -11.44
CA PRO A 383 -17.70 0.99 -11.02
C PRO A 383 -17.84 -0.09 -9.94
N GLN A 384 -17.01 -1.15 -9.99
CA GLN A 384 -17.01 -2.19 -8.95
C GLN A 384 -16.54 -1.64 -7.61
N LEU A 385 -15.43 -0.87 -7.60
CA LEU A 385 -14.89 -0.30 -6.36
C LEU A 385 -15.87 0.71 -5.74
N PHE A 386 -16.54 1.53 -6.57
CA PHE A 386 -17.55 2.47 -6.11
C PHE A 386 -18.74 1.76 -5.44
N GLN A 387 -19.28 0.71 -6.06
CA GLN A 387 -20.37 -0.07 -5.47
C GLN A 387 -19.90 -0.89 -4.26
N LEU A 388 -18.64 -1.35 -4.26
CA LEU A 388 -18.07 -2.05 -3.11
C LEU A 388 -17.91 -1.12 -1.90
N ALA A 389 -17.70 0.19 -2.09
CA ALA A 389 -17.74 1.18 -1.01
C ALA A 389 -19.11 1.25 -0.32
N ASP A 390 -20.21 1.21 -1.07
CA ASP A 390 -21.55 1.13 -0.50
C ASP A 390 -21.79 -0.18 0.26
N ILE A 391 -21.31 -1.30 -0.29
CA ILE A 391 -21.36 -2.61 0.37
C ILE A 391 -20.56 -2.58 1.67
N ALA A 392 -19.37 -1.99 1.67
CA ALA A 392 -18.54 -1.86 2.85
C ALA A 392 -19.24 -1.05 3.95
N ARG A 393 -19.79 0.12 3.64
CA ARG A 393 -20.61 0.90 4.60
C ARG A 393 -21.73 0.11 5.22
N LYS A 394 -22.40 -0.72 4.42
CA LYS A 394 -23.55 -1.50 4.85
C LYS A 394 -23.19 -2.66 5.76
N TYR A 395 -22.11 -3.38 5.47
CA TYR A 395 -21.80 -4.67 6.11
C TYR A 395 -20.51 -4.67 6.96
N ALA A 396 -19.51 -3.88 6.59
CA ALA A 396 -18.21 -3.84 7.26
C ALA A 396 -18.02 -2.60 8.14
N GLY A 397 -18.63 -1.46 7.78
CA GLY A 397 -18.40 -0.17 8.40
C GLY A 397 -17.27 0.59 7.72
N ASP A 398 -16.27 1.01 8.49
CA ASP A 398 -15.16 1.84 8.03
C ASP A 398 -13.87 1.05 7.74
N SER A 399 -13.92 -0.28 7.77
CA SER A 399 -12.71 -1.11 7.75
C SER A 399 -12.65 -2.07 6.58
N VAL A 400 -11.87 -1.67 5.58
CA VAL A 400 -11.48 -2.50 4.44
C VAL A 400 -9.96 -2.58 4.40
N ARG A 401 -9.42 -3.73 3.98
CA ARG A 401 -7.97 -3.91 3.79
C ARG A 401 -7.66 -4.37 2.37
N THR A 402 -6.61 -3.83 1.78
CA THR A 402 -5.91 -4.53 0.69
C THR A 402 -5.00 -5.60 1.27
N THR A 403 -4.81 -6.69 0.56
CA THR A 403 -3.95 -7.80 1.00
C THR A 403 -2.64 -7.87 0.20
N VAL A 404 -1.65 -8.59 0.70
CA VAL A 404 -0.38 -8.82 0.00
C VAL A 404 -0.55 -9.82 -1.16
N GLU A 405 -1.64 -10.57 -1.19
CA GLU A 405 -2.09 -11.45 -2.27
C GLU A 405 -2.85 -10.71 -3.38
N GLN A 406 -2.97 -9.37 -3.27
CA GLN A 406 -3.64 -8.49 -4.24
C GLN A 406 -5.18 -8.56 -4.21
N ASN A 407 -5.76 -8.94 -3.10
CA ASN A 407 -7.20 -8.99 -2.86
C ASN A 407 -7.67 -7.85 -1.96
N LEU A 408 -9.00 -7.74 -1.74
CA LEU A 408 -9.59 -6.89 -0.72
C LEU A 408 -10.19 -7.74 0.39
N LEU A 409 -10.29 -7.17 1.59
CA LEU A 409 -10.84 -7.82 2.78
C LEU A 409 -11.84 -6.87 3.44
N LEU A 410 -13.12 -7.26 3.46
CA LEU A 410 -14.16 -6.61 4.28
C LEU A 410 -14.09 -7.19 5.69
N ARG A 411 -14.00 -6.34 6.69
CA ARG A 411 -13.83 -6.75 8.09
C ARG A 411 -15.08 -6.45 8.89
N TRP A 412 -15.23 -7.09 10.05
CA TRP A 412 -16.33 -6.87 10.99
C TRP A 412 -17.73 -7.15 10.41
N VAL A 413 -17.82 -8.07 9.48
CA VAL A 413 -19.11 -8.49 8.93
C VAL A 413 -19.84 -9.40 9.93
N SER A 414 -21.11 -9.12 10.21
CA SER A 414 -21.96 -10.00 11.02
C SER A 414 -22.25 -11.30 10.25
N GLU A 415 -22.13 -12.46 10.90
CA GLU A 415 -22.35 -13.76 10.25
C GLU A 415 -23.74 -13.85 9.59
N ALA A 416 -24.77 -13.25 10.20
CA ALA A 416 -26.15 -13.28 9.65
C ALA A 416 -26.28 -12.53 8.31
N ASP A 417 -25.38 -11.60 8.01
CA ASP A 417 -25.43 -10.81 6.77
C ASP A 417 -24.75 -11.53 5.59
N LEU A 418 -24.02 -12.61 5.82
CA LEU A 418 -23.24 -13.29 4.78
C LEU A 418 -24.06 -13.69 3.54
N PRO A 419 -25.30 -14.25 3.65
CA PRO A 419 -26.07 -14.60 2.44
C PRO A 419 -26.46 -13.39 1.60
N ALA A 420 -26.77 -12.26 2.23
CA ALA A 420 -27.10 -11.01 1.53
C ALA A 420 -25.85 -10.40 0.91
N LEU A 421 -24.74 -10.30 1.66
CA LEU A 421 -23.44 -9.83 1.18
C LEU A 421 -22.94 -10.66 -0.01
N TYR A 422 -22.99 -11.99 0.09
CA TYR A 422 -22.64 -12.87 -1.04
C TYR A 422 -23.43 -12.55 -2.30
N SER A 423 -24.76 -12.36 -2.17
CA SER A 423 -25.62 -12.05 -3.30
C SER A 423 -25.28 -10.71 -3.95
N GLU A 424 -24.94 -9.69 -3.16
CA GLU A 424 -24.52 -8.38 -3.66
C GLU A 424 -23.13 -8.45 -4.31
N LEU A 425 -22.16 -9.12 -3.70
CA LEU A 425 -20.84 -9.34 -4.30
C LEU A 425 -20.95 -10.14 -5.61
N LYS A 426 -21.81 -11.15 -5.65
CA LYS A 426 -22.04 -11.96 -6.86
C LYS A 426 -22.64 -11.13 -8.00
N ALA A 427 -23.54 -10.21 -7.69
CA ALA A 427 -24.10 -9.29 -8.68
C ALA A 427 -23.05 -8.36 -9.29
N LEU A 428 -21.98 -8.07 -8.56
CA LEU A 428 -20.83 -7.29 -9.03
C LEU A 428 -19.75 -8.14 -9.72
N GLY A 429 -19.87 -9.47 -9.74
CA GLY A 429 -18.80 -10.38 -10.20
C GLY A 429 -17.59 -10.41 -9.25
N LEU A 430 -17.82 -10.23 -7.95
CA LEU A 430 -16.77 -10.18 -6.91
C LEU A 430 -16.94 -11.28 -5.85
N ALA A 431 -17.68 -12.34 -6.15
CA ALA A 431 -17.91 -13.46 -5.24
C ALA A 431 -17.27 -14.77 -5.71
N ASP A 432 -16.20 -14.70 -6.48
CA ASP A 432 -15.49 -15.92 -6.91
C ASP A 432 -14.79 -16.56 -5.73
N PRO A 433 -14.93 -17.88 -5.51
CA PRO A 433 -14.21 -18.62 -4.48
C PRO A 433 -12.73 -18.80 -4.84
N GLY A 434 -11.92 -19.21 -3.88
CA GLY A 434 -10.55 -19.68 -4.14
C GLY A 434 -9.44 -18.91 -3.45
N ILE A 435 -9.74 -18.06 -2.49
CA ILE A 435 -8.72 -17.36 -1.67
C ILE A 435 -7.80 -18.39 -0.99
N ASP A 436 -6.50 -18.09 -0.98
CA ASP A 436 -5.42 -18.94 -0.46
C ASP A 436 -5.32 -20.34 -1.10
N THR A 437 -5.92 -20.50 -2.28
CA THR A 437 -5.79 -21.72 -3.08
C THR A 437 -4.87 -21.51 -4.28
N ILE A 438 -4.67 -22.57 -5.10
CA ILE A 438 -3.80 -22.49 -6.30
C ILE A 438 -4.33 -21.48 -7.36
N VAL A 439 -5.60 -21.13 -7.32
CA VAL A 439 -6.20 -20.16 -8.25
C VAL A 439 -6.07 -18.71 -7.78
N ASP A 440 -5.61 -18.46 -6.55
CA ASP A 440 -5.33 -17.13 -6.03
C ASP A 440 -3.94 -16.65 -6.49
N ILE A 441 -3.85 -16.23 -7.74
CA ILE A 441 -2.59 -15.99 -8.42
C ILE A 441 -2.21 -14.50 -8.35
N THR A 442 -1.10 -14.20 -7.69
CA THR A 442 -0.52 -12.84 -7.71
C THR A 442 0.22 -12.56 -9.01
N SER A 443 -0.02 -11.41 -9.62
CA SER A 443 0.61 -11.00 -10.88
C SER A 443 1.08 -9.56 -10.86
N CYS A 444 2.20 -9.28 -11.52
CA CYS A 444 2.61 -7.90 -11.84
C CYS A 444 2.10 -7.52 -13.24
N PRO A 445 2.04 -6.22 -13.58
CA PRO A 445 1.61 -5.76 -14.90
C PRO A 445 2.44 -6.31 -16.10
N GLY A 446 3.65 -6.82 -15.85
CA GLY A 446 4.49 -7.38 -16.90
C GLY A 446 4.73 -6.42 -18.06
N THR A 447 4.77 -6.96 -19.30
CA THR A 447 4.99 -6.17 -20.52
C THR A 447 3.81 -5.30 -20.91
N ASP A 448 2.65 -5.43 -20.27
CA ASP A 448 1.46 -4.66 -20.64
C ASP A 448 1.69 -3.16 -20.42
N THR A 449 2.28 -2.79 -19.29
CA THR A 449 2.57 -1.39 -18.97
C THR A 449 4.00 -1.14 -18.47
N CYS A 450 4.69 -2.13 -17.91
CA CYS A 450 5.99 -1.94 -17.28
C CYS A 450 7.14 -1.85 -18.29
N LYS A 451 7.94 -0.77 -18.24
CA LYS A 451 9.15 -0.64 -19.09
C LYS A 451 10.20 -1.71 -18.84
N LEU A 452 10.23 -2.26 -17.64
CA LEU A 452 11.18 -3.31 -17.23
C LEU A 452 10.61 -4.72 -17.42
N GLY A 453 9.36 -4.83 -17.84
CA GLY A 453 8.71 -6.12 -18.14
C GLY A 453 9.41 -6.83 -19.29
N ILE A 454 9.70 -8.11 -19.11
CA ILE A 454 10.31 -8.99 -20.13
C ILE A 454 9.36 -10.08 -20.63
N ALA A 455 8.24 -10.29 -19.93
CA ALA A 455 7.22 -11.27 -20.26
C ALA A 455 5.82 -10.73 -19.91
N SER A 456 4.79 -11.27 -20.59
CA SER A 456 3.38 -10.99 -20.28
C SER A 456 2.96 -11.83 -19.07
N SER A 457 3.27 -11.33 -17.87
CA SER A 457 2.90 -12.03 -16.63
C SER A 457 1.39 -12.06 -16.41
N ARG A 458 0.67 -10.97 -16.75
CA ARG A 458 -0.80 -10.94 -16.68
C ARG A 458 -1.45 -11.92 -17.65
N GLY A 459 -0.95 -11.98 -18.89
CA GLY A 459 -1.44 -12.95 -19.87
C GLY A 459 -1.31 -14.39 -19.37
N LEU A 460 -0.14 -14.76 -18.84
CA LEU A 460 0.05 -16.09 -18.27
C LEU A 460 -0.86 -16.34 -17.06
N ALA A 461 -0.94 -15.39 -16.14
CA ALA A 461 -1.76 -15.55 -14.93
C ALA A 461 -3.26 -15.62 -15.25
N GLY A 462 -3.71 -14.99 -16.33
CA GLY A 462 -5.12 -15.06 -16.77
C GLY A 462 -5.48 -16.36 -17.48
N GLU A 463 -4.47 -17.13 -17.98
CA GLU A 463 -4.68 -18.45 -18.59
C GLU A 463 -4.62 -19.60 -17.56
N LEU A 464 -4.05 -19.35 -16.38
CA LEU A 464 -3.95 -20.33 -15.29
C LEU A 464 -5.19 -20.32 -14.40
#